data_5d2a0a9fdc2a5ffe40490c019ebb668d
#
_entry.id   5d2a0a9fdc2a5ffe40490c019ebb668d
#
_cell.length_a   1.000
_cell.length_b   1.000
_cell.length_c   1.000
_cell.angle_alpha   90.00
_cell.angle_beta   90.00
_cell.angle_gamma   90.00
#
_symmetry.space_group_name_H-M   'P 1'
#
loop_
_entity.id
_entity.type
_entity.pdbx_description
1 polymer ?
#
loop_
_entity_poly.entity_id
_entity_poly.type
_entity_poly.pdbx_seq_one_letter_code
_entity_poly.pdbx_strand_id
1 'polypeptide(L)'
;MTTLKQCKTNSIDSIDMHMSVVYNECIIFVECSDLHIPDKGGIRIRLTYESPAISGKKVGNKVYSIKQVAAMLGIPTVTLRAWENRYSAVTPERTESGYRLYTEENVADLRWLKEQVEQHQTNISEAVRMLKVNKTSSQEAAAVPTSFTPPVPTMEEAYVRIADQIYDSLYNFQGERANGLIDFGFTMYGYDSMFYHVLVPILVRVGDAWEHGRASVAQEHFMTQLISQRFYQFFHLFPIYPHLPKVLALCPEGEHHQVGLLLFSLFMRKNGAEVLYLGANTPEEGIYPIIREQKIRLICLSITSSELLERCDQLIGRILDEFPDMRFVLGGKGYERAENARYPQWIMPGDSADWQSWMEREYFVEHSPGRR
;
A
#
# COMPACT_ATOMS: atom_id res chain seq x y z
N MET A 1 8.53 -21.65 -6.26
CA MET A 1 9.51 -22.62 -5.70
C MET A 1 10.89 -22.10 -6.03
N THR A 2 11.58 -21.58 -5.04
CA THR A 2 12.91 -20.99 -5.19
C THR A 2 13.94 -22.11 -5.02
N THR A 3 14.61 -22.50 -6.10
CA THR A 3 15.66 -23.52 -6.03
C THR A 3 17.01 -22.82 -5.93
N LEU A 4 17.60 -22.82 -4.74
CA LEU A 4 18.98 -22.41 -4.50
C LEU A 4 19.92 -23.51 -4.96
N LYS A 5 20.77 -23.27 -5.95
CA LYS A 5 21.94 -24.10 -6.24
C LYS A 5 23.17 -23.47 -5.62
N GLN A 6 23.83 -24.24 -4.77
CA GLN A 6 25.06 -23.90 -4.08
C GLN A 6 26.22 -23.61 -5.03
N CYS A 7 26.93 -22.53 -4.82
CA CYS A 7 28.18 -22.17 -5.46
C CYS A 7 29.36 -22.90 -4.83
N LYS A 8 30.27 -23.38 -5.66
CA LYS A 8 31.60 -23.83 -5.23
C LYS A 8 32.55 -22.65 -5.25
N THR A 9 33.18 -22.37 -4.14
CA THR A 9 34.25 -21.39 -4.02
C THR A 9 35.60 -22.03 -4.46
N ASN A 10 36.22 -21.41 -5.46
CA ASN A 10 37.63 -21.62 -5.73
C ASN A 10 38.34 -20.27 -5.54
N SER A 11 39.24 -20.22 -4.56
CA SER A 11 40.20 -19.18 -4.24
C SER A 11 39.60 -17.82 -3.75
N ILE A 12 40.38 -17.19 -2.84
CA ILE A 12 40.01 -16.07 -1.95
C ILE A 12 39.96 -14.69 -2.65
N ASP A 13 40.26 -14.61 -3.96
CA ASP A 13 40.47 -13.32 -4.63
C ASP A 13 39.43 -12.93 -5.71
N SER A 14 38.43 -13.75 -5.99
CA SER A 14 37.30 -13.36 -6.86
C SER A 14 36.04 -14.16 -6.50
N ILE A 15 34.94 -13.50 -6.26
CA ILE A 15 33.62 -14.12 -6.06
C ILE A 15 32.79 -13.87 -7.31
N ASP A 16 32.72 -14.86 -8.19
CA ASP A 16 31.77 -14.89 -9.29
C ASP A 16 30.45 -15.48 -8.77
N MET A 17 29.45 -14.65 -8.61
CA MET A 17 28.13 -15.06 -8.16
C MET A 17 27.13 -14.96 -9.32
N HIS A 18 26.76 -16.12 -9.87
CA HIS A 18 25.66 -16.22 -10.82
C HIS A 18 24.36 -16.58 -10.09
N MET A 19 23.40 -15.71 -10.10
CA MET A 19 22.07 -15.96 -9.56
C MET A 19 21.05 -15.81 -10.67
N SER A 20 20.30 -16.87 -10.93
CA SER A 20 19.15 -16.82 -11.83
C SER A 20 17.86 -16.85 -11.03
N VAL A 21 17.02 -15.85 -11.21
CA VAL A 21 15.68 -15.77 -10.63
C VAL A 21 14.66 -15.89 -11.75
N VAL A 22 13.83 -16.94 -11.69
CA VAL A 22 12.71 -17.11 -12.64
C VAL A 22 11.48 -16.48 -12.02
N TYR A 23 11.00 -15.42 -12.63
CA TYR A 23 9.75 -14.76 -12.26
C TYR A 23 8.91 -14.57 -13.54
N ASN A 24 7.72 -15.18 -13.59
CA ASN A 24 6.77 -15.09 -14.72
C ASN A 24 7.40 -15.31 -16.11
N GLU A 25 8.06 -16.45 -16.33
CA GLU A 25 8.66 -16.84 -17.60
C GLU A 25 9.84 -15.97 -18.09
N CYS A 26 10.30 -15.02 -17.28
CA CYS A 26 11.52 -14.27 -17.55
C CYS A 26 12.67 -14.81 -16.70
N ILE A 27 13.79 -15.15 -17.35
CA ILE A 27 15.03 -15.52 -16.67
C ILE A 27 15.87 -14.25 -16.54
N ILE A 28 16.09 -13.80 -15.31
CA ILE A 28 16.97 -12.67 -15.01
C ILE A 28 18.34 -13.26 -14.62
N PHE A 29 19.34 -13.01 -15.43
CA PHE A 29 20.72 -13.31 -15.09
C PHE A 29 21.34 -12.13 -14.36
N VAL A 30 21.90 -12.38 -13.19
CA VAL A 30 22.71 -11.42 -12.45
C VAL A 30 24.14 -11.86 -12.51
N GLU A 31 24.95 -11.18 -13.31
CA GLU A 31 26.41 -11.37 -13.36
C GLU A 31 27.06 -10.31 -12.47
N CYS A 32 27.79 -10.75 -11.46
CA CYS A 32 28.73 -9.94 -10.72
C CYS A 32 30.14 -10.29 -11.17
N SER A 33 30.67 -9.56 -12.15
CA SER A 33 32.09 -9.62 -12.51
C SER A 33 32.83 -8.49 -11.82
N ASP A 34 33.99 -8.84 -11.23
CA ASP A 34 34.98 -7.93 -10.63
C ASP A 34 34.55 -7.23 -9.34
N LEU A 35 34.51 -7.97 -8.23
CA LEU A 35 34.56 -7.40 -6.89
C LEU A 35 36.01 -7.07 -6.52
N HIS A 36 36.51 -5.91 -6.95
CA HIS A 36 37.66 -5.26 -6.33
C HIS A 36 37.09 -4.24 -5.33
N ILE A 37 37.34 -4.46 -4.03
CA ILE A 37 36.92 -3.54 -2.97
C ILE A 37 38.08 -2.58 -2.71
N PRO A 38 38.04 -1.34 -3.24
CA PRO A 38 38.78 -0.26 -2.67
C PRO A 38 37.90 0.48 -1.68
N ASP A 39 38.48 0.92 -0.59
CA ASP A 39 37.84 1.74 0.45
C ASP A 39 36.93 2.84 -0.15
N LYS A 40 35.68 2.85 0.25
CA LYS A 40 34.65 3.88 -0.06
C LYS A 40 34.13 3.90 -1.51
N GLY A 41 33.19 3.03 -1.83
CA GLY A 41 32.45 3.13 -3.09
C GLY A 41 31.28 2.14 -3.15
N GLY A 42 30.09 2.64 -3.47
CA GLY A 42 28.86 1.83 -3.55
C GLY A 42 28.94 0.75 -4.62
N ILE A 43 28.27 -0.35 -4.38
CA ILE A 43 28.13 -1.48 -5.31
C ILE A 43 27.25 -1.03 -6.50
N ARG A 44 27.81 -1.01 -7.70
CA ARG A 44 27.03 -0.82 -8.93
C ARG A 44 26.56 -2.18 -9.45
N ILE A 45 25.26 -2.43 -9.37
CA ILE A 45 24.64 -3.60 -9.97
C ILE A 45 24.19 -3.20 -11.38
N ARG A 46 24.70 -3.86 -12.41
CA ARG A 46 24.25 -3.70 -13.79
C ARG A 46 23.24 -4.81 -14.08
N LEU A 47 21.98 -4.44 -14.24
CA LEU A 47 20.94 -5.34 -14.71
C LEU A 47 20.91 -5.29 -16.23
N THR A 48 21.23 -6.40 -16.90
CA THR A 48 21.03 -6.55 -18.34
C THR A 48 19.76 -7.36 -18.57
N TYR A 49 18.83 -6.77 -19.29
CA TYR A 49 17.59 -7.42 -19.73
C TYR A 49 17.78 -7.88 -21.18
N GLU A 50 17.76 -9.16 -21.41
CA GLU A 50 17.60 -9.73 -22.75
C GLU A 50 16.13 -10.09 -22.97
N SER A 51 15.45 -9.26 -23.75
CA SER A 51 14.16 -9.64 -24.31
C SER A 51 14.40 -10.64 -25.44
N PRO A 52 13.73 -11.79 -25.47
CA PRO A 52 13.82 -12.68 -26.62
C PRO A 52 13.34 -11.91 -27.86
N ALA A 53 14.24 -11.73 -28.82
CA ALA A 53 13.95 -11.09 -30.10
C ALA A 53 12.80 -11.85 -30.78
N ILE A 54 11.63 -11.21 -30.85
CA ILE A 54 10.52 -11.69 -31.67
C ILE A 54 10.92 -11.44 -33.12
N SER A 55 11.50 -12.49 -33.70
CA SER A 55 11.71 -12.57 -35.16
C SER A 55 10.33 -12.47 -35.85
N GLY A 56 10.13 -11.40 -36.60
CA GLY A 56 8.88 -11.14 -37.35
C GLY A 56 8.64 -12.21 -38.41
N LYS A 57 8.00 -13.32 -38.01
CA LYS A 57 7.28 -14.20 -38.93
C LYS A 57 5.82 -13.85 -38.90
N LYS A 58 5.23 -13.58 -40.08
CA LYS A 58 3.79 -13.45 -40.28
C LYS A 58 3.08 -14.59 -39.54
N VAL A 59 2.35 -14.24 -38.47
CA VAL A 59 1.52 -15.15 -37.70
C VAL A 59 0.32 -15.48 -38.56
N GLY A 60 0.29 -16.68 -39.15
CA GLY A 60 -0.96 -17.27 -39.64
C GLY A 60 -1.84 -17.52 -38.44
N ASN A 61 -3.10 -17.11 -38.49
CA ASN A 61 -4.10 -17.29 -37.42
C ASN A 61 -4.15 -18.77 -37.04
N LYS A 62 -3.51 -19.11 -35.92
CA LYS A 62 -3.50 -20.48 -35.39
C LYS A 62 -4.84 -20.74 -34.72
N VAL A 63 -5.57 -21.76 -35.17
CA VAL A 63 -6.88 -22.12 -34.62
C VAL A 63 -6.87 -23.52 -34.02
N TYR A 64 -7.63 -23.71 -32.96
CA TYR A 64 -7.62 -24.93 -32.17
C TYR A 64 -9.03 -25.53 -32.07
N SER A 65 -9.13 -26.85 -32.11
CA SER A 65 -10.37 -27.55 -31.82
C SER A 65 -10.68 -27.56 -30.32
N ILE A 66 -11.94 -27.76 -29.92
CA ILE A 66 -12.32 -27.84 -28.49
C ILE A 66 -11.54 -28.92 -27.73
N LYS A 67 -11.16 -30.02 -28.38
CA LYS A 67 -10.35 -31.08 -27.74
C LYS A 67 -8.93 -30.59 -27.43
N GLN A 68 -8.32 -29.84 -28.35
CA GLN A 68 -7.01 -29.25 -28.13
C GLN A 68 -7.03 -28.21 -27.01
N VAL A 69 -8.04 -27.31 -27.01
CA VAL A 69 -8.20 -26.33 -25.95
C VAL A 69 -8.40 -27.00 -24.59
N ALA A 70 -9.25 -28.03 -24.53
CA ALA A 70 -9.47 -28.81 -23.32
C ALA A 70 -8.17 -29.43 -22.76
N ALA A 71 -7.35 -30.01 -23.64
CA ALA A 71 -6.06 -30.58 -23.27
C ALA A 71 -5.03 -29.52 -22.83
N MET A 72 -4.97 -28.36 -23.54
CA MET A 72 -4.04 -27.27 -23.24
C MET A 72 -4.36 -26.59 -21.89
N LEU A 73 -5.63 -26.42 -21.57
CA LEU A 73 -6.06 -25.69 -20.38
C LEU A 73 -6.43 -26.62 -19.20
N GLY A 74 -6.50 -27.94 -19.42
CA GLY A 74 -6.96 -28.88 -18.39
C GLY A 74 -8.44 -28.67 -18.00
N ILE A 75 -9.26 -28.15 -18.93
CA ILE A 75 -10.68 -27.91 -18.70
C ILE A 75 -11.50 -28.94 -19.47
N PRO A 76 -12.43 -29.67 -18.83
CA PRO A 76 -13.31 -30.63 -19.54
C PRO A 76 -14.08 -29.95 -20.67
N THR A 77 -14.23 -30.63 -21.82
CA THR A 77 -14.97 -30.09 -22.98
C THR A 77 -16.42 -29.75 -22.67
N VAL A 78 -17.01 -30.43 -21.70
CA VAL A 78 -18.37 -30.14 -21.20
C VAL A 78 -18.41 -28.78 -20.50
N THR A 79 -17.39 -28.49 -19.70
CA THR A 79 -17.25 -27.20 -19.00
C THR A 79 -17.03 -26.06 -19.98
N LEU A 80 -16.16 -26.23 -20.98
CA LEU A 80 -15.94 -25.24 -22.04
C LEU A 80 -17.23 -24.92 -22.79
N ARG A 81 -18.02 -25.94 -23.15
CA ARG A 81 -19.34 -25.75 -23.77
C ARG A 81 -20.36 -25.04 -22.86
N ALA A 82 -20.33 -25.35 -21.55
CA ALA A 82 -21.16 -24.66 -20.58
C ALA A 82 -20.80 -23.19 -20.46
N TRP A 83 -19.50 -22.87 -20.41
CA TRP A 83 -18.98 -21.50 -20.35
C TRP A 83 -19.35 -20.69 -21.61
N GLU A 84 -19.24 -21.33 -22.80
CA GLU A 84 -19.68 -20.73 -24.07
C GLU A 84 -21.21 -20.47 -24.08
N ASN A 85 -21.98 -21.51 -23.82
CA ASN A 85 -23.46 -21.48 -24.07
C ASN A 85 -24.21 -20.69 -22.98
N ARG A 86 -23.79 -20.78 -21.70
CA ARG A 86 -24.52 -20.15 -20.58
C ARG A 86 -24.02 -18.75 -20.27
N TYR A 87 -22.73 -18.52 -20.43
CA TYR A 87 -22.10 -17.24 -19.98
C TYR A 87 -21.53 -16.42 -21.15
N SER A 88 -21.54 -17.00 -22.38
CA SER A 88 -20.91 -16.34 -23.55
C SER A 88 -19.47 -15.93 -23.24
N ALA A 89 -18.70 -16.83 -22.63
CA ALA A 89 -17.35 -16.60 -22.18
C ALA A 89 -16.39 -16.28 -23.34
N VAL A 90 -16.53 -17.02 -24.44
CA VAL A 90 -15.84 -16.80 -25.71
C VAL A 90 -16.78 -17.10 -26.88
N THR A 91 -16.48 -16.57 -28.06
CA THR A 91 -17.25 -16.80 -29.29
C THR A 91 -16.33 -17.45 -30.32
N PRO A 92 -16.20 -18.80 -30.33
CA PRO A 92 -15.38 -19.48 -31.32
C PRO A 92 -16.00 -19.38 -32.71
N GLU A 93 -15.17 -19.32 -33.72
CA GLU A 93 -15.59 -19.44 -35.12
C GLU A 93 -16.11 -20.85 -35.38
N ARG A 94 -16.91 -21.03 -36.44
CA ARG A 94 -17.41 -22.32 -36.85
C ARG A 94 -16.99 -22.64 -38.28
N THR A 95 -16.54 -23.86 -38.53
CA THR A 95 -16.31 -24.35 -39.87
C THR A 95 -17.62 -24.47 -40.62
N GLU A 96 -17.62 -24.58 -41.96
CA GLU A 96 -18.80 -24.89 -42.78
C GLU A 96 -19.52 -26.17 -42.34
N SER A 97 -18.80 -27.11 -41.76
CA SER A 97 -19.33 -28.36 -41.18
C SER A 97 -19.78 -28.20 -39.71
N GLY A 98 -19.80 -26.98 -39.14
CA GLY A 98 -20.34 -26.66 -37.82
C GLY A 98 -19.38 -26.92 -36.64
N TYR A 99 -18.13 -27.34 -36.88
CA TYR A 99 -17.17 -27.55 -35.81
C TYR A 99 -16.61 -26.22 -35.28
N ARG A 100 -16.37 -26.13 -33.94
CA ARG A 100 -15.82 -24.97 -33.22
C ARG A 100 -14.33 -24.83 -33.47
N LEU A 101 -13.90 -23.62 -33.82
CA LEU A 101 -12.51 -23.22 -33.96
C LEU A 101 -12.21 -22.07 -33.01
N TYR A 102 -11.29 -22.29 -32.09
CA TYR A 102 -10.84 -21.32 -31.10
C TYR A 102 -9.56 -20.65 -31.57
N THR A 103 -9.54 -19.33 -31.59
CA THR A 103 -8.34 -18.53 -31.88
C THR A 103 -7.40 -18.52 -30.67
N GLU A 104 -6.15 -18.05 -30.87
CA GLU A 104 -5.22 -17.83 -29.74
C GLU A 104 -5.79 -16.88 -28.70
N GLU A 105 -6.54 -15.88 -29.13
CA GLU A 105 -7.23 -14.93 -28.24
C GLU A 105 -8.29 -15.66 -27.39
N ASN A 106 -9.12 -16.51 -28.00
CA ASN A 106 -10.08 -17.31 -27.24
C ASN A 106 -9.40 -18.23 -26.21
N VAL A 107 -8.26 -18.78 -26.53
CA VAL A 107 -7.48 -19.62 -25.60
C VAL A 107 -6.91 -18.80 -24.45
N ALA A 108 -6.42 -17.58 -24.71
CA ALA A 108 -5.96 -16.66 -23.68
C ALA A 108 -7.08 -16.24 -22.74
N ASP A 109 -8.26 -15.90 -23.27
CA ASP A 109 -9.47 -15.59 -22.49
C ASP A 109 -9.88 -16.74 -21.57
N LEU A 110 -9.95 -17.95 -22.10
CA LEU A 110 -10.34 -19.15 -21.34
C LEU A 110 -9.29 -19.49 -20.26
N ARG A 111 -8.01 -19.24 -20.49
CA ARG A 111 -6.95 -19.39 -19.49
C ARG A 111 -7.13 -18.41 -18.36
N TRP A 112 -7.38 -17.15 -18.66
CA TRP A 112 -7.64 -16.12 -17.67
C TRP A 112 -8.90 -16.43 -16.85
N LEU A 113 -10.00 -16.84 -17.49
CA LEU A 113 -11.22 -17.24 -16.80
C LEU A 113 -10.99 -18.42 -15.86
N LYS A 114 -10.18 -19.42 -16.28
CA LYS A 114 -9.81 -20.54 -15.43
C LYS A 114 -9.07 -20.06 -14.17
N GLU A 115 -8.11 -19.19 -14.33
CA GLU A 115 -7.33 -18.62 -13.24
C GLU A 115 -8.23 -17.88 -12.24
N GLN A 116 -9.19 -17.05 -12.72
CA GLN A 116 -10.14 -16.36 -11.87
C GLN A 116 -11.02 -17.34 -11.07
N VAL A 117 -11.45 -18.42 -11.68
CA VAL A 117 -12.32 -19.42 -11.01
C VAL A 117 -11.54 -20.30 -10.04
N GLU A 118 -10.34 -20.78 -10.41
CA GLU A 118 -9.56 -21.74 -9.61
C GLU A 118 -8.72 -21.07 -8.51
N GLN A 119 -8.10 -19.94 -8.80
CA GLN A 119 -7.19 -19.28 -7.85
C GLN A 119 -7.90 -18.20 -7.02
N HIS A 120 -8.82 -17.46 -7.63
CA HIS A 120 -9.51 -16.36 -6.97
C HIS A 120 -10.92 -16.71 -6.50
N GLN A 121 -11.36 -17.98 -6.70
CA GLN A 121 -12.70 -18.48 -6.32
C GLN A 121 -13.86 -17.61 -6.84
N THR A 122 -13.61 -16.86 -7.93
CA THR A 122 -14.59 -15.96 -8.53
C THR A 122 -15.65 -16.79 -9.27
N ASN A 123 -16.93 -16.43 -9.13
CA ASN A 123 -17.97 -17.08 -9.91
C ASN A 123 -17.74 -16.82 -11.41
N ILE A 124 -17.91 -17.87 -12.26
CA ILE A 124 -17.66 -17.78 -13.70
C ILE A 124 -18.46 -16.65 -14.39
N SER A 125 -19.69 -16.38 -13.95
CA SER A 125 -20.51 -15.29 -14.50
C SER A 125 -19.88 -13.92 -14.25
N GLU A 126 -19.31 -13.72 -13.08
CA GLU A 126 -18.60 -12.47 -12.70
C GLU A 126 -17.27 -12.38 -13.42
N ALA A 127 -16.51 -13.47 -13.51
CA ALA A 127 -15.26 -13.51 -14.26
C ALA A 127 -15.48 -13.15 -15.74
N VAL A 128 -16.53 -13.65 -16.37
CA VAL A 128 -16.90 -13.31 -17.76
C VAL A 128 -17.28 -11.83 -17.88
N ARG A 129 -17.99 -11.27 -16.89
CA ARG A 129 -18.31 -9.84 -16.87
C ARG A 129 -17.05 -8.99 -16.83
N MET A 130 -16.09 -9.33 -15.96
CA MET A 130 -14.81 -8.66 -15.85
C MET A 130 -14.00 -8.73 -17.16
N LEU A 131 -13.96 -9.91 -17.81
CA LEU A 131 -13.29 -10.09 -19.09
C LEU A 131 -13.87 -9.18 -20.18
N LYS A 132 -15.21 -9.07 -20.25
CA LYS A 132 -15.89 -8.20 -21.23
C LYS A 132 -15.62 -6.73 -20.99
N VAL A 133 -15.63 -6.27 -19.75
CA VAL A 133 -15.29 -4.87 -19.41
C VAL A 133 -13.85 -4.56 -19.83
N ASN A 134 -12.90 -5.46 -19.55
CA ASN A 134 -11.52 -5.29 -19.96
C ASN A 134 -11.34 -5.25 -21.48
N LYS A 135 -12.15 -6.03 -22.24
CA LYS A 135 -12.11 -6.03 -23.71
C LYS A 135 -12.76 -4.80 -24.32
N THR A 136 -13.84 -4.29 -23.75
CA THR A 136 -14.51 -3.08 -24.25
C THR A 136 -13.61 -1.86 -24.11
N SER A 137 -12.91 -1.74 -22.99
CA SER A 137 -11.88 -0.69 -22.80
C SER A 137 -10.68 -0.84 -23.74
N SER A 138 -10.41 -2.04 -24.24
CA SER A 138 -9.36 -2.31 -25.23
C SER A 138 -9.81 -2.10 -26.70
N GLN A 139 -11.13 -2.20 -26.99
CA GLN A 139 -11.67 -2.05 -28.36
C GLN A 139 -12.00 -0.59 -28.72
N GLU A 140 -12.33 0.25 -27.77
CA GLU A 140 -12.48 1.70 -28.02
C GLU A 140 -11.14 2.38 -28.36
N ALA A 141 -10.01 1.71 -28.10
CA ALA A 141 -8.68 2.17 -28.49
C ALA A 141 -8.27 1.84 -29.94
N ALA A 142 -9.09 1.10 -30.72
CA ALA A 142 -8.68 0.57 -32.03
C ALA A 142 -9.21 1.34 -33.27
N ALA A 143 -9.85 2.49 -33.12
CA ALA A 143 -10.47 3.24 -34.23
C ALA A 143 -10.03 4.71 -34.34
N VAL A 144 -8.69 5.00 -34.26
CA VAL A 144 -8.15 6.29 -34.71
C VAL A 144 -6.77 6.06 -35.35
N PRO A 145 -6.48 6.56 -36.56
CA PRO A 145 -5.19 6.34 -37.19
C PRO A 145 -4.11 7.31 -36.67
N THR A 146 -2.91 6.79 -36.57
CA THR A 146 -1.60 7.42 -36.36
C THR A 146 -1.23 7.93 -34.96
N SER A 147 -0.28 7.21 -34.34
CA SER A 147 0.77 7.68 -33.43
C SER A 147 0.34 8.47 -32.17
N PHE A 148 -0.52 7.88 -31.36
CA PHE A 148 -0.54 8.16 -29.93
C PHE A 148 -0.50 6.82 -29.19
N THR A 149 0.66 6.40 -28.72
CA THR A 149 0.75 5.53 -27.57
C THR A 149 0.10 6.33 -26.43
N PRO A 150 -1.05 5.89 -25.85
CA PRO A 150 -1.54 6.56 -24.66
C PRO A 150 -0.41 6.50 -23.62
N PRO A 151 -0.06 7.60 -22.98
CA PRO A 151 0.97 7.57 -21.95
C PRO A 151 0.57 6.49 -20.93
N VAL A 152 1.49 5.58 -20.66
CA VAL A 152 1.31 4.64 -19.55
C VAL A 152 0.99 5.51 -18.33
N PRO A 153 -0.16 5.32 -17.66
CA PRO A 153 -0.55 6.18 -16.56
C PRO A 153 0.59 6.20 -15.54
N THR A 154 0.99 7.39 -15.16
CA THR A 154 2.01 7.56 -14.12
C THR A 154 1.52 6.90 -12.83
N MET A 155 2.43 6.53 -11.94
CA MET A 155 2.06 5.99 -10.63
C MET A 155 1.14 6.95 -9.87
N GLU A 156 1.36 8.25 -10.04
CA GLU A 156 0.55 9.30 -9.43
C GLU A 156 -0.90 9.30 -9.96
N GLU A 157 -1.08 9.17 -11.26
CA GLU A 157 -2.42 9.01 -11.88
C GLU A 157 -3.12 7.72 -11.41
N ALA A 158 -2.36 6.66 -11.16
CA ALA A 158 -2.90 5.41 -10.62
C ALA A 158 -3.40 5.59 -9.17
N TYR A 159 -2.65 6.33 -8.33
CA TYR A 159 -3.07 6.67 -6.96
C TYR A 159 -4.33 7.54 -6.94
N VAL A 160 -4.38 8.57 -7.78
CA VAL A 160 -5.57 9.43 -7.90
C VAL A 160 -6.79 8.63 -8.31
N ARG A 161 -6.66 7.75 -9.30
CA ARG A 161 -7.77 6.91 -9.79
C ARG A 161 -8.32 5.98 -8.72
N ILE A 162 -7.46 5.28 -7.98
CA ILE A 162 -7.93 4.39 -6.91
C ILE A 162 -8.50 5.19 -5.75
N ALA A 163 -7.92 6.36 -5.43
CA ALA A 163 -8.45 7.25 -4.41
C ALA A 163 -9.87 7.74 -4.75
N ASP A 164 -10.11 8.12 -5.99
CA ASP A 164 -11.46 8.51 -6.45
C ASP A 164 -12.46 7.37 -6.33
N GLN A 165 -12.09 6.15 -6.75
CA GLN A 165 -12.97 4.99 -6.65
C GLN A 165 -13.30 4.62 -5.19
N ILE A 166 -12.32 4.70 -4.30
CA ILE A 166 -12.52 4.47 -2.86
C ILE A 166 -13.41 5.57 -2.29
N TYR A 167 -13.11 6.85 -2.57
CA TYR A 167 -13.90 7.99 -2.11
C TYR A 167 -15.37 7.87 -2.53
N ASP A 168 -15.62 7.60 -3.81
CA ASP A 168 -16.98 7.46 -4.34
C ASP A 168 -17.74 6.29 -3.70
N SER A 169 -17.03 5.17 -3.45
CA SER A 169 -17.62 4.02 -2.75
C SER A 169 -17.99 4.37 -1.31
N LEU A 170 -17.10 5.07 -0.58
CA LEU A 170 -17.33 5.52 0.77
C LEU A 170 -18.45 6.55 0.85
N TYR A 171 -18.43 7.54 -0.04
CA TYR A 171 -19.44 8.60 -0.11
C TYR A 171 -20.86 8.04 -0.30
N ASN A 172 -20.97 6.92 -1.04
CA ASN A 172 -22.23 6.21 -1.28
C ASN A 172 -22.49 5.04 -0.30
N PHE A 173 -21.81 4.99 0.85
CA PHE A 173 -21.94 3.97 1.89
C PHE A 173 -21.70 2.53 1.41
N GLN A 174 -20.90 2.34 0.37
CA GLN A 174 -20.53 1.04 -0.19
C GLN A 174 -19.27 0.49 0.50
N GLY A 175 -19.35 0.16 1.80
CA GLY A 175 -18.21 -0.22 2.62
C GLY A 175 -17.45 -1.45 2.11
N GLU A 176 -18.15 -2.50 1.69
CA GLU A 176 -17.53 -3.71 1.16
C GLU A 176 -16.73 -3.44 -0.13
N ARG A 177 -17.29 -2.62 -1.02
CA ARG A 177 -16.58 -2.21 -2.23
C ARG A 177 -15.35 -1.37 -1.92
N ALA A 178 -15.47 -0.43 -0.99
CA ALA A 178 -14.33 0.39 -0.54
C ALA A 178 -13.23 -0.49 0.07
N ASN A 179 -13.58 -1.46 0.94
CA ASN A 179 -12.63 -2.39 1.53
C ASN A 179 -11.92 -3.22 0.45
N GLY A 180 -12.65 -3.76 -0.52
CA GLY A 180 -12.05 -4.52 -1.63
C GLY A 180 -11.06 -3.69 -2.46
N LEU A 181 -11.36 -2.41 -2.71
CA LEU A 181 -10.46 -1.48 -3.40
C LEU A 181 -9.23 -1.16 -2.55
N ILE A 182 -9.38 -0.99 -1.24
CA ILE A 182 -8.28 -0.76 -0.31
C ILE A 182 -7.35 -1.98 -0.26
N ASP A 183 -7.90 -3.19 -0.16
CA ASP A 183 -7.12 -4.45 -0.16
C ASP A 183 -6.35 -4.63 -1.47
N PHE A 184 -7.01 -4.36 -2.59
CA PHE A 184 -6.36 -4.35 -3.90
C PHE A 184 -5.22 -3.33 -3.94
N GLY A 185 -5.47 -2.11 -3.47
CA GLY A 185 -4.45 -1.07 -3.43
C GLY A 185 -3.24 -1.43 -2.58
N PHE A 186 -3.43 -2.00 -1.39
CA PHE A 186 -2.32 -2.49 -0.56
C PHE A 186 -1.51 -3.59 -1.26
N THR A 187 -2.17 -4.47 -2.01
CA THR A 187 -1.49 -5.53 -2.77
C THR A 187 -0.67 -4.96 -3.91
N MET A 188 -1.19 -3.96 -4.62
CA MET A 188 -0.55 -3.38 -5.81
C MET A 188 0.53 -2.35 -5.50
N TYR A 189 0.31 -1.51 -4.49
CA TYR A 189 1.15 -0.33 -4.24
C TYR A 189 1.93 -0.40 -2.93
N GLY A 190 1.62 -1.37 -2.09
CA GLY A 190 2.23 -1.51 -0.77
C GLY A 190 1.70 -0.52 0.25
N TYR A 191 2.21 -0.65 1.48
CA TYR A 191 1.73 0.07 2.65
C TYR A 191 1.90 1.59 2.53
N ASP A 192 3.14 2.06 2.33
CA ASP A 192 3.44 3.49 2.36
C ASP A 192 2.69 4.27 1.28
N SER A 193 2.70 3.75 0.06
CA SER A 193 2.01 4.39 -1.06
C SER A 193 0.50 4.51 -0.81
N MET A 194 -0.12 3.43 -0.33
CA MET A 194 -1.55 3.46 -0.02
C MET A 194 -1.88 4.44 1.10
N PHE A 195 -1.07 4.51 2.15
CA PHE A 195 -1.32 5.44 3.23
C PHE A 195 -1.14 6.88 2.78
N TYR A 196 0.04 7.23 2.27
CA TYR A 196 0.39 8.63 2.02
C TYR A 196 -0.21 9.20 0.73
N HIS A 197 -0.36 8.39 -0.32
CA HIS A 197 -0.83 8.86 -1.62
C HIS A 197 -2.31 8.55 -1.90
N VAL A 198 -2.96 7.71 -1.11
CA VAL A 198 -4.36 7.33 -1.33
C VAL A 198 -5.23 7.64 -0.11
N LEU A 199 -5.01 6.98 1.03
CA LEU A 199 -5.95 7.07 2.16
C LEU A 199 -5.90 8.41 2.90
N VAL A 200 -4.70 8.99 3.09
CA VAL A 200 -4.57 10.33 3.71
C VAL A 200 -5.21 11.42 2.85
N PRO A 201 -4.95 11.51 1.53
CA PRO A 201 -5.68 12.44 0.66
C PRO A 201 -7.20 12.27 0.69
N ILE A 202 -7.70 11.03 0.78
CA ILE A 202 -9.15 10.79 0.94
C ILE A 202 -9.65 11.41 2.24
N LEU A 203 -8.98 11.22 3.38
CA LEU A 203 -9.39 11.79 4.66
C LEU A 203 -9.38 13.32 4.65
N VAL A 204 -8.39 13.93 4.02
CA VAL A 204 -8.35 15.40 3.82
C VAL A 204 -9.55 15.85 2.98
N ARG A 205 -9.84 15.16 1.88
CA ARG A 205 -10.99 15.45 1.00
C ARG A 205 -12.33 15.27 1.71
N VAL A 206 -12.45 14.27 2.60
CA VAL A 206 -13.64 14.04 3.42
C VAL A 206 -13.87 15.20 4.37
N GLY A 207 -12.84 15.64 5.08
CA GLY A 207 -12.92 16.79 5.99
C GLY A 207 -13.31 18.08 5.25
N ASP A 208 -12.65 18.36 4.11
CA ASP A 208 -12.97 19.51 3.26
C ASP A 208 -14.42 19.45 2.71
N ALA A 209 -14.87 18.28 2.29
CA ALA A 209 -16.23 18.11 1.81
C ALA A 209 -17.27 18.37 2.91
N TRP A 210 -17.01 17.94 4.14
CA TRP A 210 -17.87 18.21 5.29
C TRP A 210 -17.88 19.71 5.68
N GLU A 211 -16.70 20.32 5.76
CA GLU A 211 -16.56 21.75 6.12
C GLU A 211 -17.33 22.65 5.14
N HIS A 212 -17.35 22.30 3.85
CA HIS A 212 -18.08 23.04 2.81
C HIS A 212 -19.51 22.55 2.57
N GLY A 213 -20.07 21.71 3.45
CA GLY A 213 -21.44 21.22 3.35
C GLY A 213 -21.71 20.29 2.16
N ARG A 214 -20.65 19.74 1.52
CA ARG A 214 -20.74 18.77 0.42
C ARG A 214 -20.90 17.34 0.91
N ALA A 215 -20.58 17.07 2.15
CA ALA A 215 -20.80 15.79 2.82
C ALA A 215 -21.58 16.02 4.12
N SER A 216 -22.53 15.15 4.42
CA SER A 216 -23.22 15.13 5.70
C SER A 216 -22.30 14.60 6.80
N VAL A 217 -22.62 14.91 8.08
CA VAL A 217 -21.93 14.36 9.25
C VAL A 217 -21.91 12.83 9.22
N ALA A 218 -23.01 12.19 8.79
CA ALA A 218 -23.09 10.74 8.69
C ALA A 218 -22.12 10.16 7.63
N GLN A 219 -21.94 10.85 6.50
CA GLN A 219 -20.97 10.47 5.48
C GLN A 219 -19.55 10.64 5.99
N GLU A 220 -19.22 11.79 6.57
CA GLU A 220 -17.89 12.04 7.15
C GLU A 220 -17.55 10.97 8.19
N HIS A 221 -18.44 10.69 9.15
CA HIS A 221 -18.22 9.68 10.18
C HIS A 221 -18.02 8.29 9.58
N PHE A 222 -18.87 7.87 8.63
CA PHE A 222 -18.74 6.57 7.99
C PHE A 222 -17.39 6.42 7.26
N MET A 223 -17.02 7.42 6.45
CA MET A 223 -15.80 7.42 5.67
C MET A 223 -14.55 7.42 6.56
N THR A 224 -14.51 8.30 7.55
CA THR A 224 -13.39 8.44 8.49
C THR A 224 -13.24 7.20 9.35
N GLN A 225 -14.34 6.62 9.85
CA GLN A 225 -14.30 5.42 10.69
C GLN A 225 -13.82 4.20 9.91
N LEU A 226 -14.30 3.99 8.68
CA LEU A 226 -13.87 2.84 7.86
C LEU A 226 -12.36 2.93 7.56
N ILE A 227 -11.86 4.09 7.16
CA ILE A 227 -10.43 4.27 6.90
C ILE A 227 -9.62 4.11 8.19
N SER A 228 -10.08 4.66 9.32
CA SER A 228 -9.40 4.53 10.61
C SER A 228 -9.32 3.07 11.07
N GLN A 229 -10.37 2.26 10.84
CA GLN A 229 -10.34 0.82 11.13
C GLN A 229 -9.22 0.12 10.33
N ARG A 230 -9.03 0.50 9.07
CA ARG A 230 -7.92 -0.04 8.25
C ARG A 230 -6.56 0.36 8.82
N PHE A 231 -6.41 1.55 9.33
CA PHE A 231 -5.19 2.02 10.00
C PHE A 231 -4.89 1.21 11.27
N TYR A 232 -5.89 0.97 12.12
CA TYR A 232 -5.72 0.20 13.36
C TYR A 232 -5.26 -1.24 13.11
N GLN A 233 -5.64 -1.88 12.00
CA GLN A 233 -5.19 -3.23 11.67
C GLN A 233 -3.67 -3.33 11.55
N PHE A 234 -3.00 -2.26 11.10
CA PHE A 234 -1.55 -2.25 10.91
C PHE A 234 -0.76 -2.16 12.22
N PHE A 235 -1.35 -1.71 13.33
CA PHE A 235 -0.68 -1.75 14.63
C PHE A 235 -0.25 -3.15 15.05
N HIS A 236 -0.97 -4.18 14.62
CA HIS A 236 -0.67 -5.57 14.94
C HIS A 236 0.30 -6.24 13.96
N LEU A 237 0.50 -5.67 12.79
CA LEU A 237 1.36 -6.26 11.76
C LEU A 237 2.84 -5.95 11.96
N PHE A 238 3.15 -4.80 12.55
CA PHE A 238 4.53 -4.37 12.74
C PHE A 238 5.14 -4.95 14.03
N PRO A 239 6.40 -5.42 14.00
CA PRO A 239 7.07 -5.92 15.19
C PRO A 239 7.32 -4.81 16.22
N ILE A 240 7.41 -5.20 17.51
CA ILE A 240 7.86 -4.30 18.58
C ILE A 240 9.31 -4.65 18.89
N TYR A 241 10.15 -3.61 19.05
CA TYR A 241 11.53 -3.74 19.49
C TYR A 241 11.62 -3.37 20.98
N PRO A 242 11.80 -4.35 21.90
CA PRO A 242 11.71 -4.11 23.34
C PRO A 242 12.76 -3.15 23.90
N HIS A 243 13.82 -2.87 23.17
CA HIS A 243 14.87 -1.92 23.56
C HIS A 243 14.48 -0.45 23.31
N LEU A 244 13.45 -0.22 22.50
CA LEU A 244 12.94 1.13 22.25
C LEU A 244 11.99 1.56 23.37
N PRO A 245 11.94 2.86 23.69
CA PRO A 245 11.02 3.39 24.69
C PRO A 245 9.56 3.22 24.25
N LYS A 246 8.69 3.03 25.24
CA LYS A 246 7.25 3.05 24.99
C LYS A 246 6.77 4.47 24.77
N VAL A 247 5.83 4.60 23.86
CA VAL A 247 5.26 5.87 23.41
C VAL A 247 3.77 5.93 23.83
N LEU A 248 3.37 7.03 24.42
CA LEU A 248 1.96 7.35 24.69
C LEU A 248 1.48 8.36 23.65
N ALA A 249 0.40 8.05 22.94
CA ALA A 249 -0.15 8.93 21.91
C ALA A 249 -1.58 9.32 22.24
N LEU A 250 -1.86 10.61 22.35
CA LEU A 250 -3.18 11.12 22.70
C LEU A 250 -3.47 12.51 22.09
N CYS A 251 -4.74 12.80 21.86
CA CYS A 251 -5.24 14.14 21.69
C CYS A 251 -5.89 14.57 23.03
N PRO A 252 -5.56 15.74 23.54
CA PRO A 252 -6.07 16.18 24.83
C PRO A 252 -7.59 16.37 24.83
N GLU A 253 -8.16 16.51 26.01
CA GLU A 253 -9.59 16.74 26.17
C GLU A 253 -10.04 17.98 25.39
N GLY A 254 -11.12 17.83 24.61
CA GLY A 254 -11.64 18.83 23.67
C GLY A 254 -11.09 18.72 22.24
N GLU A 255 -10.05 17.88 21.99
CA GLU A 255 -9.56 17.64 20.64
C GLU A 255 -10.11 16.33 20.09
N HIS A 256 -10.86 16.43 18.99
CA HIS A 256 -11.50 15.28 18.34
C HIS A 256 -10.81 14.84 17.04
N HIS A 257 -9.91 15.65 16.51
CA HIS A 257 -9.20 15.37 15.26
C HIS A 257 -7.95 14.52 15.54
N GLN A 258 -8.09 13.21 15.39
CA GLN A 258 -7.04 12.25 15.75
C GLN A 258 -6.25 11.66 14.57
N VAL A 259 -6.63 11.97 13.33
CA VAL A 259 -6.04 11.31 12.14
C VAL A 259 -4.54 11.56 12.04
N GLY A 260 -4.07 12.79 12.25
CA GLY A 260 -2.65 13.12 12.24
C GLY A 260 -1.87 12.34 13.30
N LEU A 261 -2.41 12.27 14.52
CA LEU A 261 -1.84 11.48 15.61
C LEU A 261 -1.78 9.98 15.26
N LEU A 262 -2.84 9.45 14.65
CA LEU A 262 -2.92 8.05 14.25
C LEU A 262 -1.84 7.71 13.21
N LEU A 263 -1.65 8.58 12.23
CA LEU A 263 -0.61 8.43 11.20
C LEU A 263 0.79 8.45 11.80
N PHE A 264 1.08 9.41 12.68
CA PHE A 264 2.37 9.46 13.37
C PHE A 264 2.58 8.24 14.28
N SER A 265 1.54 7.79 14.96
CA SER A 265 1.57 6.58 15.79
C SER A 265 1.87 5.32 14.96
N LEU A 266 1.30 5.21 13.76
CA LEU A 266 1.60 4.12 12.82
C LEU A 266 3.04 4.20 12.30
N PHE A 267 3.54 5.41 12.02
CA PHE A 267 4.92 5.63 11.66
C PHE A 267 5.86 5.14 12.78
N MET A 268 5.61 5.53 14.04
CA MET A 268 6.36 5.06 15.20
C MET A 268 6.29 3.53 15.34
N ARG A 269 5.11 2.97 15.15
CA ARG A 269 4.87 1.52 15.23
C ARG A 269 5.60 0.74 14.14
N LYS A 270 5.60 1.24 12.91
CA LYS A 270 6.35 0.69 11.77
C LYS A 270 7.86 0.64 12.07
N ASN A 271 8.36 1.63 12.77
CA ASN A 271 9.76 1.71 13.19
C ASN A 271 10.07 0.97 14.51
N GLY A 272 9.16 0.12 14.97
CA GLY A 272 9.38 -0.81 16.08
C GLY A 272 9.01 -0.29 17.46
N ALA A 273 8.52 0.95 17.60
CA ALA A 273 8.09 1.48 18.89
C ALA A 273 6.82 0.78 19.40
N GLU A 274 6.74 0.50 20.69
CA GLU A 274 5.49 0.13 21.33
C GLU A 274 4.69 1.40 21.62
N VAL A 275 3.55 1.57 20.92
CA VAL A 275 2.71 2.75 21.04
C VAL A 275 1.43 2.40 21.77
N LEU A 276 1.19 3.06 22.89
CA LEU A 276 -0.11 3.08 23.58
C LEU A 276 -0.92 4.23 22.99
N TYR A 277 -1.84 3.90 22.12
CA TYR A 277 -2.68 4.88 21.43
C TYR A 277 -4.00 5.07 22.19
N LEU A 278 -4.19 6.23 22.81
CA LEU A 278 -5.42 6.59 23.52
C LEU A 278 -6.44 7.31 22.61
N GLY A 279 -5.94 8.01 21.58
CA GLY A 279 -6.80 8.66 20.59
C GLY A 279 -7.33 10.01 21.00
N ALA A 280 -8.53 10.35 20.49
CA ALA A 280 -9.17 11.64 20.64
C ALA A 280 -9.74 11.87 22.04
N ASN A 281 -9.85 13.15 22.42
CA ASN A 281 -10.56 13.62 23.62
C ASN A 281 -10.16 12.87 24.89
N THR A 282 -8.86 12.69 25.09
CA THR A 282 -8.32 11.98 26.26
C THR A 282 -8.25 12.92 27.46
N PRO A 283 -8.94 12.63 28.58
CA PRO A 283 -8.85 13.41 29.80
C PRO A 283 -7.48 13.25 30.45
N GLU A 284 -7.02 14.28 31.16
CA GLU A 284 -5.74 14.26 31.89
C GLU A 284 -5.73 13.21 32.99
N GLU A 285 -6.89 12.97 33.58
CA GLU A 285 -7.07 12.00 34.64
C GLU A 285 -6.70 10.59 34.15
N GLY A 286 -5.80 9.93 34.83
CA GLY A 286 -5.32 8.60 34.44
C GLY A 286 -4.05 8.57 33.55
N ILE A 287 -3.59 9.70 33.00
CA ILE A 287 -2.33 9.75 32.23
C ILE A 287 -1.12 9.43 33.12
N TYR A 288 -1.06 9.99 34.33
CA TYR A 288 0.07 9.82 35.27
C TYR A 288 0.31 8.36 35.69
N PRO A 289 -0.72 7.57 36.09
CA PRO A 289 -0.55 6.15 36.33
C PRO A 289 -0.02 5.40 35.12
N ILE A 290 -0.53 5.67 33.92
CA ILE A 290 -0.06 5.03 32.67
C ILE A 290 1.42 5.33 32.43
N ILE A 291 1.84 6.59 32.56
CA ILE A 291 3.25 6.97 32.42
C ILE A 291 4.14 6.15 33.36
N ARG A 292 3.74 6.03 34.62
CA ARG A 292 4.51 5.37 35.67
C ARG A 292 4.53 3.84 35.48
N GLU A 293 3.37 3.23 35.31
CA GLU A 293 3.21 1.78 35.23
C GLU A 293 3.78 1.21 33.92
N GLN A 294 3.54 1.90 32.80
CA GLN A 294 3.99 1.47 31.49
C GLN A 294 5.42 1.95 31.17
N LYS A 295 6.03 2.76 32.05
CA LYS A 295 7.38 3.33 31.86
C LYS A 295 7.49 4.13 30.56
N ILE A 296 6.49 4.97 30.31
CA ILE A 296 6.48 5.86 29.13
C ILE A 296 7.66 6.81 29.18
N ARG A 297 8.28 7.05 28.04
CA ARG A 297 9.40 7.99 27.89
C ARG A 297 9.16 9.06 26.86
N LEU A 298 8.19 8.85 25.98
CA LEU A 298 7.79 9.76 24.93
C LEU A 298 6.28 9.91 24.90
N ILE A 299 5.80 11.14 24.86
CA ILE A 299 4.37 11.45 24.71
C ILE A 299 4.17 12.19 23.38
N CYS A 300 3.29 11.69 22.54
CA CYS A 300 2.87 12.33 21.29
C CYS A 300 1.52 13.01 21.51
N LEU A 301 1.49 14.33 21.38
CA LEU A 301 0.29 15.16 21.50
C LEU A 301 -0.06 15.78 20.14
N SER A 302 -1.34 15.76 19.78
CA SER A 302 -1.81 16.42 18.55
C SER A 302 -3.01 17.32 18.85
N ILE A 303 -2.97 18.56 18.33
CA ILE A 303 -4.09 19.50 18.36
C ILE A 303 -4.28 20.15 17.00
N THR A 304 -5.52 20.37 16.63
CA THR A 304 -5.91 21.08 15.40
C THR A 304 -6.29 22.52 15.66
N SER A 305 -6.95 22.78 16.81
CA SER A 305 -7.32 24.13 17.23
C SER A 305 -6.22 24.77 18.07
N SER A 306 -5.82 26.01 17.71
CA SER A 306 -4.90 26.82 18.51
C SER A 306 -5.48 27.25 19.86
N GLU A 307 -6.80 27.18 20.06
CA GLU A 307 -7.45 27.46 21.33
C GLU A 307 -7.04 26.47 22.44
N LEU A 308 -6.61 25.27 22.05
CA LEU A 308 -6.15 24.24 22.99
C LEU A 308 -4.68 24.40 23.39
N LEU A 309 -3.92 25.30 22.75
CA LEU A 309 -2.48 25.44 22.94
C LEU A 309 -2.11 25.70 24.40
N GLU A 310 -2.72 26.70 25.02
CA GLU A 310 -2.41 27.05 26.42
C GLU A 310 -2.71 25.88 27.38
N ARG A 311 -3.81 25.19 27.17
CA ARG A 311 -4.19 24.03 27.98
C ARG A 311 -3.18 22.87 27.81
N CYS A 312 -2.68 22.66 26.58
CA CYS A 312 -1.64 21.67 26.29
C CYS A 312 -0.31 22.05 26.95
N ASP A 313 0.10 23.33 26.88
CA ASP A 313 1.32 23.80 27.50
C ASP A 313 1.28 23.64 29.03
N GLN A 314 0.13 23.86 29.65
CA GLN A 314 -0.09 23.62 31.09
C GLN A 314 -0.03 22.11 31.41
N LEU A 315 -0.64 21.25 30.59
CA LEU A 315 -0.57 19.79 30.76
C LEU A 315 0.88 19.30 30.68
N ILE A 316 1.62 19.75 29.65
CA ILE A 316 3.05 19.41 29.48
C ILE A 316 3.84 19.85 30.71
N GLY A 317 3.62 21.09 31.19
CA GLY A 317 4.26 21.61 32.39
C GLY A 317 4.05 20.72 33.63
N ARG A 318 2.80 20.34 33.90
CA ARG A 318 2.47 19.45 35.02
C ARG A 318 3.08 18.06 34.88
N ILE A 319 3.14 17.51 33.67
CA ILE A 319 3.80 16.22 33.42
C ILE A 319 5.31 16.35 33.69
N LEU A 320 5.97 17.43 33.26
CA LEU A 320 7.39 17.66 33.48
C LEU A 320 7.74 17.89 34.95
N ASP A 321 6.83 18.50 35.73
CA ASP A 321 7.02 18.67 37.19
C ASP A 321 7.13 17.33 37.91
N GLU A 322 6.39 16.29 37.44
CA GLU A 322 6.43 14.93 37.99
C GLU A 322 7.43 14.02 37.30
N PHE A 323 7.64 14.19 36.00
CA PHE A 323 8.53 13.38 35.16
C PHE A 323 9.48 14.27 34.38
N PRO A 324 10.57 14.79 35.00
CA PRO A 324 11.47 15.77 34.38
C PRO A 324 12.17 15.29 33.10
N ASP A 325 12.36 13.96 32.98
CA ASP A 325 13.00 13.34 31.82
C ASP A 325 12.01 12.99 30.68
N MET A 326 10.71 13.40 30.80
CA MET A 326 9.71 13.14 29.77
C MET A 326 10.00 13.94 28.52
N ARG A 327 9.83 13.28 27.37
CA ARG A 327 9.93 13.93 26.06
C ARG A 327 8.59 13.99 25.39
N PHE A 328 8.47 14.94 24.47
CA PHE A 328 7.23 15.13 23.71
C PHE A 328 7.52 15.20 22.22
N VAL A 329 6.50 14.84 21.44
CA VAL A 329 6.34 15.19 20.04
C VAL A 329 4.98 15.88 19.93
N LEU A 330 5.01 17.13 19.48
CA LEU A 330 3.83 18.01 19.39
C LEU A 330 3.49 18.18 17.91
N GLY A 331 2.29 17.80 17.52
CA GLY A 331 1.86 17.84 16.13
C GLY A 331 0.47 18.43 15.93
N GLY A 332 0.11 18.54 14.65
CA GLY A 332 -1.17 19.08 14.20
C GLY A 332 -1.17 20.57 13.94
N LYS A 333 -2.17 21.01 13.17
CA LYS A 333 -2.28 22.41 12.69
C LYS A 333 -2.29 23.46 13.80
N GLY A 334 -2.72 23.10 15.01
CA GLY A 334 -2.71 24.00 16.16
C GLY A 334 -1.30 24.40 16.58
N TYR A 335 -0.34 23.47 16.55
CA TYR A 335 1.07 23.76 16.83
C TYR A 335 1.79 24.40 15.64
N GLU A 336 1.50 23.97 14.41
CA GLU A 336 2.11 24.56 13.20
C GLU A 336 1.84 26.06 13.05
N ARG A 337 0.70 26.52 13.55
CA ARG A 337 0.25 27.93 13.48
C ARG A 337 0.61 28.72 14.73
N ALA A 338 1.21 28.10 15.73
CA ALA A 338 1.48 28.71 17.02
C ALA A 338 2.79 29.50 16.99
N GLU A 339 2.71 30.83 16.94
CA GLU A 339 3.87 31.71 17.04
C GLU A 339 4.48 31.75 18.47
N ASN A 340 3.69 31.41 19.49
CA ASN A 340 4.05 31.54 20.91
C ASN A 340 3.94 30.20 21.67
N ALA A 341 4.24 29.07 21.05
CA ALA A 341 4.28 27.79 21.75
C ALA A 341 5.38 27.80 22.82
N ARG A 342 5.06 27.34 24.02
CA ARG A 342 5.99 27.30 25.16
C ARG A 342 7.12 26.27 24.95
N TYR A 343 6.88 25.24 24.15
CA TYR A 343 7.80 24.12 23.90
C TYR A 343 8.09 23.92 22.41
N PRO A 344 8.65 24.92 21.70
CA PRO A 344 8.85 24.86 20.25
C PRO A 344 9.83 23.77 19.82
N GLN A 345 10.75 23.33 20.71
CA GLN A 345 11.74 22.28 20.44
C GLN A 345 11.12 20.91 20.21
N TRP A 346 9.87 20.69 20.56
CA TRP A 346 9.17 19.42 20.40
C TRP A 346 8.12 19.45 19.30
N ILE A 347 7.96 20.57 18.61
CA ILE A 347 7.02 20.69 17.50
C ILE A 347 7.58 19.92 16.31
N MET A 348 6.81 18.94 15.84
CA MET A 348 7.14 18.10 14.71
C MET A 348 6.48 18.64 13.43
N PRO A 349 7.25 18.94 12.38
CA PRO A 349 6.70 19.27 11.08
C PRO A 349 5.78 18.17 10.53
N GLY A 350 4.83 18.57 9.68
CA GLY A 350 3.72 17.71 9.27
C GLY A 350 4.05 16.65 8.23
N ASP A 351 5.28 16.57 7.69
CA ASP A 351 5.59 15.65 6.61
C ASP A 351 6.36 14.39 7.05
N SER A 352 6.26 13.33 6.25
CA SER A 352 6.86 12.04 6.56
C SER A 352 8.39 12.02 6.42
N ALA A 353 8.98 12.92 5.65
CA ALA A 353 10.42 13.02 5.47
C ALA A 353 11.08 13.63 6.72
N ASP A 354 10.42 14.62 7.34
CA ASP A 354 10.84 15.21 8.59
C ASP A 354 10.74 14.19 9.74
N TRP A 355 9.70 13.38 9.77
CA TRP A 355 9.54 12.30 10.76
C TRP A 355 10.66 11.27 10.68
N GLN A 356 11.03 10.87 9.46
CA GLN A 356 12.13 9.92 9.26
C GLN A 356 13.45 10.53 9.72
N SER A 357 13.72 11.78 9.38
CA SER A 357 14.91 12.50 9.77
C SER A 357 15.01 12.68 11.29
N TRP A 358 13.90 12.98 11.96
CA TRP A 358 13.80 13.07 13.41
C TRP A 358 14.06 11.71 14.07
N MET A 359 13.43 10.65 13.57
CA MET A 359 13.58 9.30 14.09
C MET A 359 15.04 8.86 14.10
N GLU A 360 15.77 9.12 13.02
CA GLU A 360 17.18 8.74 12.87
C GLU A 360 18.10 9.58 13.76
N ARG A 361 17.85 10.88 13.89
CA ARG A 361 18.73 11.79 14.64
C ARG A 361 18.50 11.76 16.15
N GLU A 362 17.24 11.60 16.58
CA GLU A 362 16.87 11.80 17.97
C GLU A 362 16.40 10.51 18.64
N TYR A 363 15.43 9.82 18.05
CA TYR A 363 14.82 8.68 18.70
C TYR A 363 15.73 7.47 18.78
N PHE A 364 16.40 7.08 17.68
CA PHE A 364 17.31 5.93 17.68
C PHE A 364 18.67 6.23 18.31
N VAL A 365 19.23 7.42 18.15
CA VAL A 365 20.57 7.76 18.68
C VAL A 365 20.61 7.67 20.20
N GLU A 366 19.56 8.10 20.87
CA GLU A 366 19.48 8.07 22.33
C GLU A 366 19.23 6.68 22.92
N HIS A 367 18.67 5.77 22.12
CA HIS A 367 18.25 4.44 22.57
C HIS A 367 19.11 3.31 21.97
N SER A 368 20.19 3.64 21.28
CA SER A 368 21.16 2.65 20.77
C SER A 368 21.91 1.98 21.91
N PRO A 369 21.98 0.63 21.96
CA PRO A 369 22.59 -0.14 23.04
C PRO A 369 24.14 -0.06 23.02
N GLY A 370 24.72 1.15 23.02
CA GLY A 370 26.17 1.33 22.94
C GLY A 370 26.73 2.63 23.52
N ARG A 371 25.90 3.50 24.07
CA ARG A 371 26.30 4.74 24.74
C ARG A 371 25.80 4.76 26.19
N ARG A 372 26.43 3.97 27.06
CA ARG A 372 26.43 4.14 28.51
C ARG A 372 27.87 4.17 28.98
#